data_fec259b5b5b26e80279aa47134b6c325
#
_entry.id   fec259b5b5b26e80279aa47134b6c325
#
_cell.length_a   1.000
_cell.length_b   1.000
_cell.length_c   1.000
_cell.angle_alpha   90.00
_cell.angle_beta   90.00
_cell.angle_gamma   90.00
#
_symmetry.space_group_name_H-M   'P 1'
#
loop_
_entity.id
_entity.type
_entity.pdbx_description
1 polymer ?
#
loop_
_entity_poly.entity_id
_entity_poly.type
_entity_poly.pdbx_seq_one_letter_code
_entity_poly.pdbx_strand_id
1 'polypeptide(L)'
;MRQHGGAGARGQFRLLGEDGAPIDAPDTVGELVYRGPNVAMGYARRAEELALGDEWHGELHTGDMARRDGDGFYYIVGRKKRFIKLYGNRVGLDEVERLLAARFPDTGFACVGRDDLLRIFHDSPDPAVTGAAAEYLSEQMHFPERVFQIRALEAIPKNEAGKTQYRALEEMR
;
A
#
# COMPACT_ATOMS: atom_id res chain seq x y z
N MET A 1 -14.09 11.32 -0.44
CA MET A 1 -14.07 12.80 -0.58
C MET A 1 -14.49 13.12 -2.01
N ARG A 2 -15.62 13.78 -2.20
CA ARG A 2 -16.14 14.12 -3.54
C ARG A 2 -15.51 15.42 -4.01
N GLN A 3 -14.86 15.42 -5.17
CA GLN A 3 -14.46 16.66 -5.82
C GLN A 3 -15.12 16.75 -7.22
N HIS A 4 -15.99 17.72 -7.40
CA HIS A 4 -16.53 18.12 -8.69
C HIS A 4 -15.57 19.12 -9.33
N GLY A 5 -15.11 18.86 -10.54
CA GLY A 5 -14.19 19.70 -11.29
C GLY A 5 -14.89 20.79 -12.08
N GLY A 6 -14.64 22.07 -11.80
CA GLY A 6 -14.97 23.21 -12.64
C GLY A 6 -13.73 23.75 -13.36
N ALA A 7 -13.88 24.30 -14.55
CA ALA A 7 -12.84 24.77 -15.46
C ALA A 7 -12.06 25.99 -14.92
N GLY A 8 -10.87 25.76 -14.48
CA GLY A 8 -9.78 26.68 -14.17
C GLY A 8 -8.56 25.82 -14.04
N ALA A 9 -7.32 26.28 -14.20
CA ALA A 9 -6.06 25.48 -14.22
C ALA A 9 -6.02 24.41 -13.11
N ARG A 10 -6.74 23.34 -13.28
CA ARG A 10 -6.97 22.26 -12.31
C ARG A 10 -6.13 21.07 -12.72
N GLY A 11 -5.46 20.52 -11.73
CA GLY A 11 -4.75 19.29 -11.95
C GLY A 11 -5.70 18.13 -12.24
N GLN A 12 -5.16 17.11 -12.89
CA GLN A 12 -5.88 15.92 -13.30
C GLN A 12 -5.27 14.69 -12.63
N PHE A 13 -6.13 13.80 -12.16
CA PHE A 13 -5.71 12.46 -11.75
C PHE A 13 -5.80 11.50 -12.93
N ARG A 14 -4.84 10.57 -13.00
CA ARG A 14 -4.85 9.44 -13.92
C ARG A 14 -4.28 8.21 -13.22
N LEU A 15 -4.58 7.03 -13.77
CA LEU A 15 -4.00 5.77 -13.33
C LEU A 15 -2.98 5.32 -14.36
N LEU A 16 -1.83 4.84 -13.90
CA LEU A 16 -0.81 4.24 -14.73
C LEU A 16 -0.62 2.77 -14.39
N GLY A 17 -0.46 1.95 -15.42
CA GLY A 17 -0.08 0.54 -15.31
C GLY A 17 1.37 0.34 -14.86
N GLU A 18 1.77 -0.92 -14.68
CA GLU A 18 3.16 -1.27 -14.34
C GLU A 18 4.14 -0.89 -15.47
N ASP A 19 3.67 -0.87 -16.69
CA ASP A 19 4.39 -0.45 -17.90
C ASP A 19 4.41 1.08 -18.12
N GLY A 20 3.77 1.84 -17.22
CA GLY A 20 3.62 3.29 -17.33
C GLY A 20 2.52 3.73 -18.30
N ALA A 21 1.79 2.80 -18.94
CA ALA A 21 0.68 3.15 -19.82
C ALA A 21 -0.55 3.64 -19.04
N PRO A 22 -1.33 4.61 -19.59
CA PRO A 22 -2.56 5.04 -18.96
C PRO A 22 -3.59 3.92 -18.90
N ILE A 23 -4.34 3.87 -17.78
CA ILE A 23 -5.44 2.94 -17.58
C ILE A 23 -6.76 3.71 -17.68
N ASP A 24 -7.55 3.41 -18.71
CA ASP A 24 -8.88 3.99 -18.93
C ASP A 24 -10.02 3.04 -18.51
N ALA A 25 -9.75 1.74 -18.44
CA ALA A 25 -10.74 0.74 -18.06
C ALA A 25 -11.20 0.95 -16.60
N PRO A 26 -12.52 0.96 -16.34
CA PRO A 26 -13.04 1.08 -14.99
C PRO A 26 -12.62 -0.12 -14.12
N ASP A 27 -12.60 0.11 -12.81
CA ASP A 27 -12.27 -0.87 -11.78
C ASP A 27 -10.88 -1.54 -11.90
N THR A 28 -10.04 -1.02 -12.80
CA THR A 28 -8.66 -1.49 -12.98
C THR A 28 -7.72 -0.72 -12.06
N VAL A 29 -6.88 -1.46 -11.33
CA VAL A 29 -5.94 -0.88 -10.36
C VAL A 29 -4.66 -0.40 -11.06
N GLY A 30 -4.28 0.85 -10.81
CA GLY A 30 -3.04 1.46 -11.27
C GLY A 30 -2.44 2.41 -10.26
N GLU A 31 -1.23 2.91 -10.54
CA GLU A 31 -0.64 3.98 -9.74
C GLU A 31 -1.41 5.28 -9.96
N LEU A 32 -1.84 5.91 -8.87
CA LEU A 32 -2.46 7.23 -8.93
C LEU A 32 -1.40 8.29 -9.18
N VAL A 33 -1.52 8.97 -10.31
CA VAL A 33 -0.64 10.07 -10.70
C VAL A 33 -1.46 11.36 -10.81
N TYR A 34 -0.91 12.43 -10.28
CA TYR A 34 -1.51 13.75 -10.35
C TYR A 34 -0.67 14.66 -11.24
N ARG A 35 -1.29 15.38 -12.15
CA ARG A 35 -0.64 16.41 -12.98
C ARG A 35 -1.33 17.75 -12.80
N GLY A 36 -0.56 18.78 -12.45
CA GLY A 36 -1.14 20.09 -12.23
C GLY A 36 -0.12 21.17 -11.87
N PRO A 37 -0.53 22.44 -11.96
CA PRO A 37 0.35 23.59 -11.74
C PRO A 37 0.79 23.77 -10.26
N ASN A 38 0.17 23.05 -9.36
CA ASN A 38 0.46 23.06 -7.92
C ASN A 38 1.33 21.87 -7.48
N VAL A 39 1.85 21.09 -8.42
CA VAL A 39 2.86 20.06 -8.12
C VAL A 39 4.16 20.74 -7.72
N ALA A 40 4.76 20.29 -6.61
CA ALA A 40 6.07 20.79 -6.18
C ALA A 40 7.13 20.46 -7.24
N MET A 41 8.16 21.28 -7.32
CA MET A 41 9.25 21.08 -8.31
C MET A 41 10.19 19.92 -7.96
N GLY A 42 10.15 19.41 -6.74
CA GLY A 42 11.02 18.34 -6.26
C GLY A 42 11.16 18.38 -4.75
N TYR A 43 12.06 17.56 -4.20
CA TYR A 43 12.48 17.61 -2.81
C TYR A 43 13.87 18.23 -2.67
N ALA A 44 14.02 19.18 -1.75
CA ALA A 44 15.32 19.72 -1.34
C ALA A 44 15.66 19.21 0.06
N ARG A 45 16.74 18.45 0.20
CA ARG A 45 17.28 17.94 1.49
C ARG A 45 18.43 18.81 1.99
N ARG A 46 19.03 19.62 1.11
CA ARG A 46 20.14 20.55 1.36
C ARG A 46 19.87 21.86 0.66
N ALA A 47 20.49 22.94 1.14
CA ALA A 47 20.29 24.28 0.61
C ALA A 47 20.65 24.38 -0.90
N GLU A 48 21.68 23.66 -1.33
CA GLU A 48 22.13 23.65 -2.73
C GLU A 48 21.08 23.06 -3.67
N GLU A 49 20.27 22.13 -3.19
CA GLU A 49 19.21 21.44 -3.96
C GLU A 49 18.03 22.38 -4.26
N LEU A 50 17.89 23.51 -3.55
CA LEU A 50 16.88 24.53 -3.87
C LEU A 50 17.13 25.21 -5.23
N ALA A 51 18.34 25.12 -5.77
CA ALA A 51 18.69 25.61 -7.09
C ALA A 51 18.42 24.60 -8.23
N LEU A 52 18.07 23.34 -7.90
CA LEU A 52 17.64 22.35 -8.87
C LEU A 52 16.28 22.80 -9.43
N GLY A 53 16.11 22.92 -10.69
CA GLY A 53 14.87 23.36 -11.32
C GLY A 53 13.69 22.40 -11.05
N ASP A 54 12.67 22.44 -11.89
CA ASP A 54 11.51 21.55 -11.81
C ASP A 54 11.88 20.13 -12.26
N GLU A 55 12.17 19.25 -11.30
CA GLU A 55 12.49 17.84 -11.52
C GLU A 55 11.23 17.00 -11.83
N TRP A 56 10.06 17.46 -11.38
CA TRP A 56 8.82 16.70 -11.51
C TRP A 56 7.97 17.12 -12.70
N HIS A 57 8.31 18.20 -13.36
CA HIS A 57 7.65 18.69 -14.58
C HIS A 57 6.12 18.77 -14.47
N GLY A 58 5.65 19.17 -13.27
CA GLY A 58 4.23 19.28 -12.97
C GLY A 58 3.49 17.94 -12.81
N GLU A 59 4.20 16.81 -12.66
CA GLU A 59 3.63 15.48 -12.51
C GLU A 59 4.10 14.81 -11.22
N LEU A 60 3.15 14.41 -10.36
CA LEU A 60 3.38 13.74 -9.09
C LEU A 60 2.97 12.28 -9.15
N HIS A 61 3.94 11.37 -9.10
CA HIS A 61 3.73 9.97 -8.79
C HIS A 61 3.46 9.84 -7.29
N THR A 62 2.19 9.61 -6.90
CA THR A 62 1.81 9.61 -5.47
C THR A 62 2.33 8.40 -4.71
N GLY A 63 2.66 7.33 -5.43
CA GLY A 63 2.98 6.03 -4.83
C GLY A 63 1.77 5.32 -4.24
N ASP A 64 0.56 5.89 -4.39
CA ASP A 64 -0.69 5.22 -4.03
C ASP A 64 -1.21 4.42 -5.23
N MET A 65 -1.79 3.27 -4.95
CA MET A 65 -2.53 2.49 -5.92
C MET A 65 -4.00 2.80 -5.77
N ALA A 66 -4.67 3.04 -6.88
CA ALA A 66 -6.10 3.35 -6.91
C ALA A 66 -6.79 2.64 -8.07
N ARG A 67 -8.10 2.52 -7.98
CA ARG A 67 -8.99 2.20 -9.11
C ARG A 67 -9.96 3.35 -9.32
N ARG A 68 -10.49 3.46 -10.53
CA ARG A 68 -11.54 4.42 -10.88
C ARG A 68 -12.80 3.65 -11.29
N ASP A 69 -13.95 3.99 -10.71
CA ASP A 69 -15.21 3.39 -11.12
C ASP A 69 -15.77 4.00 -12.43
N GLY A 70 -16.92 3.46 -12.90
CA GLY A 70 -17.58 3.94 -14.11
C GLY A 70 -18.12 5.37 -14.00
N ASP A 71 -18.32 5.88 -12.78
CA ASP A 71 -18.77 7.25 -12.52
C ASP A 71 -17.58 8.23 -12.38
N GLY A 72 -16.33 7.73 -12.45
CA GLY A 72 -15.12 8.54 -12.42
C GLY A 72 -14.56 8.83 -11.04
N PHE A 73 -15.06 8.17 -9.97
CA PHE A 73 -14.49 8.31 -8.63
C PHE A 73 -13.27 7.42 -8.43
N TYR A 74 -12.25 7.98 -7.75
CA TYR A 74 -11.03 7.26 -7.42
C TYR A 74 -11.11 6.69 -6.00
N TYR A 75 -10.72 5.43 -5.86
CA TYR A 75 -10.65 4.68 -4.60
C TYR A 75 -9.23 4.22 -4.37
N ILE A 76 -8.60 4.71 -3.29
CA ILE A 76 -7.26 4.25 -2.90
C ILE A 76 -7.38 2.82 -2.38
N VAL A 77 -6.58 1.91 -2.94
CA VAL A 77 -6.55 0.48 -2.58
C VAL A 77 -5.29 0.06 -1.82
N GLY A 78 -4.27 0.92 -1.77
CA GLY A 78 -3.04 0.67 -1.02
C GLY A 78 -1.87 1.50 -1.51
N ARG A 79 -0.65 1.14 -1.09
CA ARG A 79 0.60 1.77 -1.51
C ARG A 79 1.33 0.91 -2.54
N LYS A 80 1.92 1.52 -3.58
CA LYS A 80 2.66 0.83 -4.64
C LYS A 80 3.75 -0.11 -4.09
N LYS A 81 4.47 0.35 -3.06
CA LYS A 81 5.52 -0.42 -2.37
C LYS A 81 4.99 -1.49 -1.40
N ARG A 82 3.67 -1.53 -1.18
CA ARG A 82 3.00 -2.46 -0.26
C ARG A 82 2.27 -3.59 -1.00
N PHE A 83 2.72 -3.91 -2.21
CA PHE A 83 2.25 -5.06 -2.98
C PHE A 83 3.39 -6.03 -3.22
N ILE A 84 3.08 -7.31 -3.15
CA ILE A 84 3.98 -8.42 -3.50
C ILE A 84 3.28 -9.33 -4.51
N LYS A 85 4.03 -10.20 -5.17
CA LYS A 85 3.46 -11.26 -6.01
C LYS A 85 3.61 -12.59 -5.28
N LEU A 86 2.48 -13.29 -5.03
CA LEU A 86 2.46 -14.65 -4.51
C LEU A 86 1.96 -15.58 -5.63
N TYR A 87 2.80 -16.48 -6.09
CA TYR A 87 2.48 -17.37 -7.23
C TYR A 87 1.90 -16.62 -8.44
N GLY A 88 2.46 -15.46 -8.76
CA GLY A 88 2.03 -14.60 -9.85
C GLY A 88 0.80 -13.71 -9.56
N ASN A 89 0.10 -13.92 -8.45
CA ASN A 89 -1.02 -13.09 -8.05
C ASN A 89 -0.54 -11.87 -7.24
N ARG A 90 -1.07 -10.71 -7.57
CA ARG A 90 -0.76 -9.47 -6.84
C ARG A 90 -1.52 -9.43 -5.52
N VAL A 91 -0.79 -9.30 -4.41
CA VAL A 91 -1.33 -9.25 -3.04
C VAL A 91 -0.95 -7.94 -2.38
N GLY A 92 -1.94 -7.21 -1.88
CA GLY A 92 -1.76 -5.99 -1.11
C GLY A 92 -1.53 -6.29 0.36
N LEU A 93 -0.38 -5.90 0.91
CA LEU A 93 -0.07 -6.12 2.32
C LEU A 93 -1.04 -5.38 3.25
N ASP A 94 -1.49 -4.17 2.85
CA ASP A 94 -2.49 -3.40 3.59
C ASP A 94 -3.88 -4.09 3.58
N GLU A 95 -4.19 -4.84 2.54
CA GLU A 95 -5.42 -5.62 2.45
C GLU A 95 -5.37 -6.82 3.40
N VAL A 96 -4.25 -7.53 3.43
CA VAL A 96 -4.03 -8.65 4.38
C VAL A 96 -4.16 -8.15 5.82
N GLU A 97 -3.54 -7.02 6.16
CA GLU A 97 -3.68 -6.40 7.50
C GLU A 97 -5.14 -6.08 7.83
N ARG A 98 -5.91 -5.53 6.87
CA ARG A 98 -7.34 -5.23 7.08
C ARG A 98 -8.18 -6.49 7.29
N LEU A 99 -7.93 -7.55 6.52
CA LEU A 99 -8.63 -8.84 6.68
C LEU A 99 -8.37 -9.42 8.07
N LEU A 100 -7.12 -9.42 8.51
CA LEU A 100 -6.74 -9.91 9.83
C LEU A 100 -7.31 -9.05 10.95
N ALA A 101 -7.24 -7.74 10.86
CA ALA A 101 -7.80 -6.82 11.84
C ALA A 101 -9.33 -6.97 11.97
N ALA A 102 -10.04 -7.22 10.88
CA ALA A 102 -11.46 -7.47 10.89
C ALA A 102 -11.82 -8.80 11.59
N ARG A 103 -10.99 -9.83 11.45
CA ARG A 103 -11.21 -11.16 12.05
C ARG A 103 -10.76 -11.24 13.50
N PHE A 104 -9.71 -10.48 13.87
CA PHE A 104 -9.09 -10.46 15.19
C PHE A 104 -8.98 -9.01 15.70
N PRO A 105 -10.09 -8.40 16.15
CA PRO A 105 -10.16 -6.97 16.44
C PRO A 105 -9.25 -6.51 17.61
N ASP A 106 -8.91 -7.43 18.52
CA ASP A 106 -8.06 -7.14 19.69
C ASP A 106 -6.56 -7.42 19.44
N THR A 107 -6.19 -7.71 18.20
CA THR A 107 -4.81 -8.07 17.83
C THR A 107 -4.27 -7.10 16.78
N GLY A 108 -3.10 -6.53 17.05
CA GLY A 108 -2.34 -5.79 16.05
C GLY A 108 -1.68 -6.74 15.05
N PHE A 109 -1.77 -6.39 13.77
CA PHE A 109 -1.08 -7.11 12.71
C PHE A 109 -0.23 -6.16 11.87
N ALA A 110 0.91 -6.66 11.40
CA ALA A 110 1.76 -5.95 10.44
C ALA A 110 2.34 -6.96 9.43
N CYS A 111 2.21 -6.63 8.16
CA CYS A 111 2.66 -7.47 7.06
C CYS A 111 3.86 -6.86 6.36
N VAL A 112 4.87 -7.66 6.09
CA VAL A 112 5.98 -7.32 5.21
C VAL A 112 6.24 -8.48 4.27
N GLY A 113 6.92 -8.24 3.16
CA GLY A 113 7.20 -9.33 2.25
C GLY A 113 7.89 -8.88 0.98
N ARG A 114 8.19 -9.87 0.18
CA ARG A 114 8.69 -9.76 -1.19
C ARG A 114 8.02 -10.86 -2.01
N ASP A 115 8.24 -10.88 -3.29
CA ASP A 115 7.65 -11.90 -4.16
C ASP A 115 7.88 -13.32 -3.60
N ASP A 116 6.80 -14.09 -3.57
CA ASP A 116 6.67 -15.43 -3.03
C ASP A 116 6.99 -15.61 -1.53
N LEU A 117 7.02 -14.51 -0.78
CA LEU A 117 7.22 -14.54 0.67
C LEU A 117 6.38 -13.48 1.37
N LEU A 118 5.36 -13.89 2.10
CA LEU A 118 4.56 -13.03 2.98
C LEU A 118 4.87 -13.34 4.44
N ARG A 119 5.40 -12.34 5.15
CA ARG A 119 5.63 -12.40 6.60
C ARG A 119 4.61 -11.53 7.31
N ILE A 120 3.98 -12.11 8.31
CA ILE A 120 2.93 -11.52 9.11
C ILE A 120 3.36 -11.55 10.57
N PHE A 121 3.32 -10.40 11.22
CA PHE A 121 3.60 -10.26 12.63
C PHE A 121 2.34 -9.89 13.37
N HIS A 122 2.15 -10.42 14.58
CA HIS A 122 1.06 -10.05 15.47
C HIS A 122 1.54 -9.88 16.91
N ASP A 123 0.80 -9.10 17.69
CA ASP A 123 1.10 -8.83 19.11
C ASP A 123 0.11 -9.48 20.07
N SER A 124 -0.65 -10.48 19.61
CA SER A 124 -1.50 -11.26 20.49
C SER A 124 -0.68 -12.12 21.45
N PRO A 125 -1.03 -12.15 22.75
CA PRO A 125 -0.44 -13.08 23.71
C PRO A 125 -0.97 -14.52 23.56
N ASP A 126 -2.06 -14.71 22.81
CA ASP A 126 -2.65 -16.04 22.54
C ASP A 126 -1.88 -16.75 21.41
N PRO A 127 -1.20 -17.87 21.70
CA PRO A 127 -0.46 -18.61 20.70
C PRO A 127 -1.35 -19.23 19.61
N ALA A 128 -2.66 -19.40 19.86
CA ALA A 128 -3.59 -19.95 18.88
C ALA A 128 -3.82 -18.99 17.69
N VAL A 129 -3.59 -17.69 17.86
CA VAL A 129 -3.78 -16.68 16.81
C VAL A 129 -2.91 -16.97 15.58
N THR A 130 -1.68 -17.46 15.76
CA THR A 130 -0.78 -17.81 14.65
C THR A 130 -1.42 -18.83 13.70
N GLY A 131 -1.94 -19.93 14.22
CA GLY A 131 -2.60 -20.97 13.42
C GLY A 131 -3.92 -20.50 12.83
N ALA A 132 -4.77 -19.86 13.66
CA ALA A 132 -6.06 -19.35 13.22
C ALA A 132 -5.94 -18.28 12.11
N ALA A 133 -4.92 -17.45 12.16
CA ALA A 133 -4.65 -16.45 11.12
C ALA A 133 -4.19 -17.11 9.81
N ALA A 134 -3.35 -18.14 9.87
CA ALA A 134 -2.91 -18.89 8.69
C ALA A 134 -4.09 -19.58 7.98
N GLU A 135 -4.91 -20.30 8.75
CA GLU A 135 -6.12 -20.97 8.26
C GLU A 135 -7.08 -19.96 7.61
N TYR A 136 -7.40 -18.87 8.33
CA TYR A 136 -8.29 -17.83 7.83
C TYR A 136 -7.80 -17.21 6.51
N LEU A 137 -6.51 -16.85 6.42
CA LEU A 137 -5.95 -16.29 5.20
C LEU A 137 -5.92 -17.31 4.06
N SER A 138 -5.65 -18.58 4.35
CA SER A 138 -5.69 -19.66 3.37
C SER A 138 -7.07 -19.77 2.72
N GLU A 139 -8.13 -19.71 3.53
CA GLU A 139 -9.52 -19.73 3.07
C GLU A 139 -9.88 -18.48 2.25
N GLN A 140 -9.53 -17.28 2.76
CA GLN A 140 -9.92 -16.03 2.11
C GLN A 140 -9.16 -15.75 0.82
N MET A 141 -7.88 -16.09 0.78
CA MET A 141 -6.99 -15.75 -0.32
C MET A 141 -6.71 -16.92 -1.26
N HIS A 142 -7.16 -18.12 -0.92
CA HIS A 142 -6.95 -19.36 -1.69
C HIS A 142 -5.46 -19.68 -1.93
N PHE A 143 -4.62 -19.37 -0.95
CA PHE A 143 -3.21 -19.78 -0.92
C PHE A 143 -2.98 -20.85 0.14
N PRO A 144 -2.05 -21.78 -0.06
CA PRO A 144 -1.70 -22.75 0.97
C PRO A 144 -1.06 -22.06 2.18
N GLU A 145 -1.38 -22.51 3.41
CA GLU A 145 -0.91 -21.90 4.67
C GLU A 145 0.61 -21.70 4.73
N ARG A 146 1.40 -22.60 4.10
CA ARG A 146 2.87 -22.51 4.07
C ARG A 146 3.43 -21.24 3.44
N VAL A 147 2.60 -20.47 2.72
CA VAL A 147 2.97 -19.18 2.12
C VAL A 147 3.05 -18.08 3.19
N PHE A 148 2.30 -18.25 4.28
CA PHE A 148 2.20 -17.28 5.34
C PHE A 148 3.20 -17.61 6.45
N GLN A 149 4.24 -16.80 6.59
CA GLN A 149 5.16 -16.89 7.71
C GLN A 149 4.65 -15.98 8.83
N ILE A 150 3.89 -16.54 9.77
CA ILE A 150 3.26 -15.79 10.85
C ILE A 150 4.10 -15.94 12.13
N ARG A 151 4.33 -14.82 12.81
CA ARG A 151 5.15 -14.76 14.02
C ARG A 151 4.55 -13.82 15.05
N ALA A 152 4.48 -14.28 16.30
CA ALA A 152 4.13 -13.45 17.45
C ALA A 152 5.31 -12.56 17.85
N LEU A 153 5.01 -11.32 18.21
CA LEU A 153 5.91 -10.35 18.83
C LEU A 153 5.30 -9.89 20.17
N GLU A 154 6.12 -9.40 21.07
CA GLU A 154 5.63 -8.75 22.29
C GLU A 154 4.81 -7.49 21.95
N ALA A 155 5.27 -6.71 20.95
CA ALA A 155 4.55 -5.58 20.40
C ALA A 155 4.97 -5.33 18.95
N ILE A 156 4.03 -4.84 18.13
CA ILE A 156 4.34 -4.33 16.79
C ILE A 156 5.13 -3.02 16.93
N PRO A 157 6.35 -2.91 16.32
CA PRO A 157 7.16 -1.72 16.44
C PRO A 157 6.48 -0.51 15.79
N LYS A 158 6.35 0.58 16.54
CA LYS A 158 5.77 1.85 16.11
C LYS A 158 6.74 3.00 16.37
N ASN A 159 6.68 4.04 15.57
CA ASN A 159 7.41 5.28 15.82
C ASN A 159 6.66 6.16 16.82
N GLU A 160 7.26 7.31 17.20
CA GLU A 160 6.66 8.30 18.13
C GLU A 160 5.27 8.81 17.68
N ALA A 161 5.00 8.81 16.38
CA ALA A 161 3.70 9.18 15.81
C ALA A 161 2.70 8.01 15.75
N GLY A 162 3.00 6.85 16.35
CA GLY A 162 2.14 5.66 16.37
C GLY A 162 2.10 4.87 15.05
N LYS A 163 2.94 5.21 14.07
CA LYS A 163 2.98 4.52 12.77
C LYS A 163 3.87 3.29 12.83
N THR A 164 3.40 2.16 12.29
CA THR A 164 4.17 0.91 12.19
C THR A 164 5.50 1.12 11.46
N GLN A 165 6.57 0.62 12.04
CA GLN A 165 7.92 0.66 11.49
C GLN A 165 8.19 -0.60 10.66
N TYR A 166 7.63 -0.66 9.44
CA TYR A 166 7.75 -1.82 8.56
C TYR A 166 9.19 -2.20 8.24
N ARG A 167 10.09 -1.22 8.12
CA ARG A 167 11.51 -1.49 7.87
C ARG A 167 12.15 -2.31 9.00
N ALA A 168 11.81 -2.03 10.25
CA ALA A 168 12.28 -2.82 11.38
C ALA A 168 11.79 -4.28 11.30
N LEU A 169 10.53 -4.49 10.85
CA LEU A 169 9.97 -5.82 10.64
C LEU A 169 10.62 -6.56 9.45
N GLU A 170 11.01 -5.85 8.40
CA GLU A 170 11.74 -6.43 7.25
C GLU A 170 13.11 -6.97 7.65
N GLU A 171 13.78 -6.31 8.60
CA GLU A 171 15.11 -6.67 9.11
C GLU A 171 15.07 -7.84 10.11
N MET A 172 13.90 -8.18 10.69
CA MET A 172 13.72 -9.33 11.57
C MET A 172 13.83 -10.64 10.77
N ARG A 173 14.70 -11.57 11.24
CA ARG A 173 14.89 -12.90 10.64
C ARG A 173 13.95 -13.93 11.25
#